data_1033919cdb5206d3f599c1be98e19484
#
_entry.id   1033919cdb5206d3f599c1be98e19484
#
_cell.length_a   1.000
_cell.length_b   1.000
_cell.length_c   1.000
_cell.angle_alpha   90.00
_cell.angle_beta   90.00
_cell.angle_gamma   90.00
#
_symmetry.space_group_name_H-M   'P 1'
#
loop_
_entity.id
_entity.type
_entity.pdbx_description
1 polymer ?
#
loop_
_entity_poly.entity_id
_entity_poly.type
_entity_poly.pdbx_seq_one_letter_code
_entity_poly.pdbx_strand_id
1 'polypeptide(L)'
;VTDVLVIGDSCQDIFIYGNCQRMCPDAPVPIFLPTQIKKNGGMAANVAANLKSLGVQCDLVSNLEEIEKTRYIDEKTNHMFLRVDSNEENIERIKILNKEMISKYKLIVISDYNKGFLADEDIDFICTNHDNVFIDTKKILGKWYTKAKFIKINEKEYMKTKFTLEGEKNIIVTLGALGCRHLNKVFAVKKVDVKDMSGAGDTFLSGLVAKYLKTNNINKSIMFANECATKVVQQRGVNVI
;
A
#
# COMPACT_ATOMS: atom_id res chain seq x y z
N VAL A 1 16.06 -6.54 -17.83
CA VAL A 1 14.77 -7.27 -17.76
C VAL A 1 14.11 -6.89 -16.45
N THR A 2 12.90 -6.36 -16.53
CA THR A 2 12.10 -5.96 -15.35
C THR A 2 11.58 -7.21 -14.66
N ASP A 3 11.81 -7.34 -13.36
CA ASP A 3 11.49 -8.57 -12.62
C ASP A 3 10.04 -8.57 -12.07
N VAL A 4 9.49 -7.38 -11.80
CA VAL A 4 8.20 -7.22 -11.11
C VAL A 4 7.26 -6.33 -11.92
N LEU A 5 5.99 -6.73 -11.98
CA LEU A 5 4.90 -5.86 -12.42
C LEU A 5 4.07 -5.45 -11.22
N VAL A 6 3.91 -4.16 -10.98
CA VAL A 6 2.98 -3.60 -10.02
C VAL A 6 1.72 -3.18 -10.76
N ILE A 7 0.56 -3.68 -10.33
CA ILE A 7 -0.75 -3.34 -10.91
C ILE A 7 -1.68 -2.87 -9.79
N GLY A 8 -2.37 -1.74 -9.98
CA GLY A 8 -3.35 -1.28 -9.00
C GLY A 8 -3.67 0.19 -9.06
N ASP A 9 -4.46 0.65 -8.11
CA ASP A 9 -4.81 2.06 -7.99
C ASP A 9 -3.61 2.88 -7.55
N SER A 10 -3.40 4.04 -8.18
CA SER A 10 -2.38 5.03 -7.80
C SER A 10 -3.02 6.37 -7.49
N CYS A 11 -2.39 7.13 -6.61
CA CYS A 11 -2.79 8.50 -6.31
C CYS A 11 -1.58 9.40 -6.14
N GLN A 12 -1.82 10.71 -6.08
CA GLN A 12 -0.86 11.68 -5.60
C GLN A 12 -1.15 11.99 -4.13
N ASP A 13 -0.23 11.65 -3.23
CA ASP A 13 -0.27 12.08 -1.83
C ASP A 13 0.35 13.48 -1.72
N ILE A 14 -0.44 14.47 -1.28
CA ILE A 14 -0.04 15.87 -1.12
C ILE A 14 -0.06 16.21 0.36
N PHE A 15 1.09 16.60 0.90
CA PHE A 15 1.27 17.03 2.29
C PHE A 15 1.52 18.52 2.30
N ILE A 16 0.56 19.30 2.82
CA ILE A 16 0.66 20.73 3.00
C ILE A 16 0.94 20.97 4.47
N TYR A 17 2.20 21.30 4.77
CA TYR A 17 2.62 21.67 6.11
C TYR A 17 2.41 23.16 6.32
N GLY A 18 2.00 23.54 7.53
CA GLY A 18 1.72 24.92 7.85
C GLY A 18 1.48 25.13 9.33
N ASN A 19 0.94 26.27 9.68
CA ASN A 19 0.59 26.60 11.06
C ASN A 19 -0.77 27.28 11.16
N CYS A 20 -1.40 27.17 12.34
CA CYS A 20 -2.67 27.80 12.68
C CYS A 20 -2.43 28.72 13.89
N GLN A 21 -2.19 30.00 13.64
CA GLN A 21 -1.88 30.96 14.72
C GLN A 21 -3.08 31.77 15.19
N ARG A 22 -4.17 31.77 14.44
CA ARG A 22 -5.38 32.54 14.74
C ARG A 22 -6.64 31.85 14.24
N MET A 23 -7.76 32.20 14.85
CA MET A 23 -9.09 31.78 14.40
C MET A 23 -9.63 32.71 13.33
N CYS A 24 -10.49 32.17 12.46
CA CYS A 24 -11.21 32.95 11.47
C CYS A 24 -12.24 33.86 12.19
N PRO A 25 -12.35 35.15 11.85
CA PRO A 25 -13.37 36.03 12.45
C PRO A 25 -14.78 35.65 12.02
N ASP A 26 -14.97 35.06 10.84
CA ASP A 26 -16.26 34.77 10.23
C ASP A 26 -16.83 33.39 10.60
N ALA A 27 -15.99 32.50 11.16
CA ALA A 27 -16.40 31.15 11.54
C ALA A 27 -15.45 30.57 12.61
N PRO A 28 -15.92 29.62 13.46
CA PRO A 28 -15.11 29.01 14.51
C PRO A 28 -14.13 27.94 13.95
N VAL A 29 -13.32 28.33 12.99
CA VAL A 29 -12.31 27.49 12.34
C VAL A 29 -10.94 28.16 12.40
N PRO A 30 -9.83 27.39 12.48
CA PRO A 30 -8.50 27.95 12.40
C PRO A 30 -8.18 28.46 11.00
N ILE A 31 -7.38 29.52 10.91
CA ILE A 31 -6.76 29.96 9.65
C ILE A 31 -5.45 29.21 9.49
N PHE A 32 -5.37 28.38 8.47
CA PHE A 32 -4.17 27.63 8.12
C PHE A 32 -3.28 28.42 7.17
N LEU A 33 -2.02 28.62 7.54
CA LEU A 33 -1.01 29.30 6.76
C LEU A 33 0.01 28.26 6.24
N PRO A 34 -0.05 27.89 4.95
CA PRO A 34 0.88 26.90 4.40
C PRO A 34 2.32 27.46 4.34
N THR A 35 3.28 26.59 4.68
CA THR A 35 4.73 26.90 4.66
C THR A 35 5.49 26.00 3.70
N GLN A 36 5.07 24.73 3.54
CA GLN A 36 5.73 23.77 2.67
C GLN A 36 4.71 22.82 2.04
N ILE A 37 4.95 22.43 0.79
CA ILE A 37 4.19 21.39 0.08
C ILE A 37 5.15 20.27 -0.31
N LYS A 38 4.78 19.03 -0.01
CA LYS A 38 5.44 17.81 -0.49
C LYS A 38 4.44 16.97 -1.27
N LYS A 39 4.88 16.42 -2.39
CA LYS A 39 4.08 15.54 -3.24
C LYS A 39 4.80 14.22 -3.46
N ASN A 40 4.10 13.11 -3.28
CA ASN A 40 4.63 11.77 -3.50
C ASN A 40 3.60 10.91 -4.24
N GLY A 41 4.05 9.91 -4.98
CA GLY A 41 3.16 8.86 -5.44
C GLY A 41 2.64 8.05 -4.25
N GLY A 42 1.34 7.78 -4.22
CA GLY A 42 0.68 6.95 -3.21
C GLY A 42 0.14 5.65 -3.79
N MET A 43 -0.32 4.72 -2.94
CA MET A 43 -0.90 3.44 -3.32
C MET A 43 0.09 2.60 -4.16
N ALA A 44 -0.31 2.08 -5.35
CA ALA A 44 0.56 1.28 -6.22
C ALA A 44 1.82 2.04 -6.66
N ALA A 45 1.74 3.35 -6.88
CA ALA A 45 2.91 4.18 -7.19
C ALA A 45 3.91 4.22 -6.02
N ASN A 46 3.45 4.24 -4.76
CA ASN A 46 4.32 4.14 -3.59
C ASN A 46 4.97 2.75 -3.47
N VAL A 47 4.23 1.68 -3.77
CA VAL A 47 4.79 0.31 -3.83
C VAL A 47 5.91 0.24 -4.85
N ALA A 48 5.69 0.76 -6.07
CA ALA A 48 6.70 0.78 -7.12
C ALA A 48 7.94 1.61 -6.74
N ALA A 49 7.75 2.77 -6.11
CA ALA A 49 8.84 3.61 -5.63
C ALA A 49 9.69 2.91 -4.56
N ASN A 50 9.05 2.24 -3.59
CA ASN A 50 9.72 1.46 -2.55
C ASN A 50 10.47 0.24 -3.13
N LEU A 51 9.90 -0.46 -4.11
CA LEU A 51 10.60 -1.56 -4.80
C LEU A 51 11.88 -1.06 -5.48
N LYS A 52 11.80 0.06 -6.19
CA LYS A 52 12.95 0.66 -6.87
C LYS A 52 14.04 1.08 -5.87
N SER A 53 13.68 1.68 -4.73
CA SER A 53 14.65 2.06 -3.68
C SER A 53 15.33 0.84 -3.04
N LEU A 54 14.65 -0.31 -3.00
CA LEU A 54 15.20 -1.60 -2.55
C LEU A 54 16.02 -2.33 -3.63
N GLY A 55 16.24 -1.69 -4.80
CA GLY A 55 17.02 -2.22 -5.91
C GLY A 55 16.27 -3.23 -6.78
N VAL A 56 14.93 -3.26 -6.72
CA VAL A 56 14.09 -4.10 -7.57
C VAL A 56 13.57 -3.30 -8.75
N GLN A 57 13.88 -3.73 -9.97
CA GLN A 57 13.30 -3.14 -11.17
C GLN A 57 11.85 -3.57 -11.32
N CYS A 58 10.94 -2.61 -11.44
CA CYS A 58 9.52 -2.88 -11.61
C CYS A 58 8.88 -1.92 -12.62
N ASP A 59 7.90 -2.44 -13.34
CA ASP A 59 6.96 -1.66 -14.14
C ASP A 59 5.69 -1.40 -13.33
N LEU A 60 5.00 -0.30 -13.63
CA LEU A 60 3.74 0.10 -12.98
C LEU A 60 2.65 0.22 -14.02
N VAL A 61 1.52 -0.43 -13.76
CA VAL A 61 0.27 -0.28 -14.51
C VAL A 61 -0.81 0.17 -13.54
N SER A 62 -1.32 1.38 -13.73
CA SER A 62 -2.31 1.98 -12.86
C SER A 62 -3.30 2.86 -13.63
N ASN A 63 -4.31 3.38 -12.93
CA ASN A 63 -5.26 4.36 -13.45
C ASN A 63 -4.53 5.58 -14.06
N LEU A 64 -5.16 6.18 -15.04
CA LEU A 64 -4.71 7.42 -15.69
C LEU A 64 -5.26 8.67 -14.98
N GLU A 65 -6.36 8.51 -14.26
CA GLU A 65 -7.00 9.57 -13.50
C GLU A 65 -6.13 9.99 -12.32
N GLU A 66 -5.99 11.29 -12.12
CA GLU A 66 -5.20 11.86 -11.04
C GLU A 66 -6.01 11.88 -9.73
N ILE A 67 -6.04 10.76 -9.00
CA ILE A 67 -6.57 10.73 -7.63
C ILE A 67 -5.63 11.53 -6.74
N GLU A 68 -6.17 12.46 -5.95
CA GLU A 68 -5.38 13.25 -5.01
C GLU A 68 -5.82 13.02 -3.55
N LYS A 69 -4.84 12.96 -2.65
CA LYS A 69 -5.04 12.89 -1.19
C LYS A 69 -4.26 13.99 -0.51
N THR A 70 -4.91 15.13 -0.32
CA THR A 70 -4.32 16.33 0.27
C THR A 70 -4.51 16.34 1.77
N ARG A 71 -3.40 16.47 2.52
CA ARG A 71 -3.37 16.54 3.99
C ARG A 71 -2.82 17.88 4.43
N TYR A 72 -3.58 18.55 5.29
CA TYR A 72 -3.17 19.81 5.94
C TYR A 72 -2.66 19.49 7.34
N ILE A 73 -1.38 19.77 7.59
CA ILE A 73 -0.65 19.27 8.76
C ILE A 73 0.06 20.40 9.48
N ASP A 74 -0.09 20.44 10.81
CA ASP A 74 0.71 21.34 11.63
C ASP A 74 2.20 20.99 11.55
N GLU A 75 3.01 21.97 11.16
CA GLU A 75 4.44 21.78 10.93
C GLU A 75 5.19 21.39 12.21
N LYS A 76 4.78 21.90 13.38
CA LYS A 76 5.46 21.67 14.65
C LYS A 76 5.05 20.35 15.30
N THR A 77 3.74 20.13 15.42
CA THR A 77 3.19 19.00 16.17
C THR A 77 2.92 17.75 15.31
N ASN A 78 2.96 17.90 13.98
CA ASN A 78 2.54 16.88 13.01
C ASN A 78 1.06 16.48 13.13
N HIS A 79 0.23 17.33 13.76
CA HIS A 79 -1.21 17.10 13.84
C HIS A 79 -1.87 17.38 12.49
N MET A 80 -2.65 16.42 12.00
CA MET A 80 -3.42 16.58 10.76
C MET A 80 -4.75 17.26 11.06
N PHE A 81 -4.95 18.47 10.52
CA PHE A 81 -6.19 19.22 10.66
C PHE A 81 -7.30 18.73 9.74
N LEU A 82 -6.94 18.42 8.50
CA LEU A 82 -7.89 18.05 7.46
C LEU A 82 -7.22 17.14 6.44
N ARG A 83 -7.98 16.19 5.90
CA ARG A 83 -7.64 15.46 4.68
C ARG A 83 -8.76 15.64 3.67
N VAL A 84 -8.39 15.96 2.44
CA VAL A 84 -9.28 16.08 1.29
C VAL A 84 -8.89 15.00 0.28
N ASP A 85 -9.82 14.13 -0.06
CA ASP A 85 -9.66 13.12 -1.10
C ASP A 85 -10.45 13.60 -2.34
N SER A 86 -9.78 13.68 -3.48
CA SER A 86 -10.35 14.21 -4.72
C SER A 86 -10.18 13.22 -5.86
N ASN A 87 -11.11 13.26 -6.81
CA ASN A 87 -11.09 12.48 -8.07
C ASN A 87 -11.05 10.95 -7.84
N GLU A 88 -11.66 10.46 -6.75
CA GLU A 88 -11.74 9.02 -6.47
C GLU A 88 -12.89 8.32 -7.20
N GLU A 89 -13.71 9.06 -7.91
CA GLU A 89 -14.86 8.56 -8.65
C GLU A 89 -14.51 8.36 -10.14
N ASN A 90 -15.22 7.43 -10.78
CA ASN A 90 -15.12 7.19 -12.23
C ASN A 90 -13.73 6.74 -12.72
N ILE A 91 -13.01 5.97 -11.91
CA ILE A 91 -11.73 5.37 -12.32
C ILE A 91 -12.00 4.32 -13.41
N GLU A 92 -11.37 4.47 -14.56
CA GLU A 92 -11.50 3.50 -15.63
C GLU A 92 -10.82 2.17 -15.27
N ARG A 93 -11.56 1.08 -15.45
CA ARG A 93 -11.02 -0.28 -15.30
C ARG A 93 -9.87 -0.51 -16.29
N ILE A 94 -8.90 -1.32 -15.89
CA ILE A 94 -7.76 -1.73 -16.74
C ILE A 94 -8.25 -2.21 -18.13
N LYS A 95 -7.74 -1.59 -19.20
CA LYS A 95 -8.20 -1.87 -20.57
C LYS A 95 -7.45 -3.04 -21.21
N ILE A 96 -6.18 -3.22 -20.87
CA ILE A 96 -5.31 -4.24 -21.46
C ILE A 96 -4.77 -5.12 -20.36
N LEU A 97 -5.33 -6.31 -20.25
CA LEU A 97 -4.88 -7.37 -19.37
C LEU A 97 -4.91 -8.69 -20.14
N ASN A 98 -3.75 -9.24 -20.42
CA ASN A 98 -3.64 -10.52 -21.12
C ASN A 98 -2.47 -11.36 -20.59
N LYS A 99 -2.47 -12.63 -20.92
CA LYS A 99 -1.47 -13.59 -20.45
C LYS A 99 -0.05 -13.26 -20.91
N GLU A 100 0.11 -12.77 -22.14
CA GLU A 100 1.42 -12.37 -22.67
C GLU A 100 2.04 -11.23 -21.87
N MET A 101 1.24 -10.24 -21.46
CA MET A 101 1.69 -9.13 -20.63
C MET A 101 2.23 -9.62 -19.28
N ILE A 102 1.45 -10.45 -18.56
CA ILE A 102 1.79 -10.84 -17.18
C ILE A 102 2.91 -11.91 -17.13
N SER A 103 3.03 -12.77 -18.15
CA SER A 103 4.03 -13.84 -18.17
C SER A 103 5.49 -13.37 -18.35
N LYS A 104 5.70 -12.09 -18.70
CA LYS A 104 7.03 -11.49 -18.85
C LYS A 104 7.75 -11.25 -17.51
N TYR A 105 7.01 -11.25 -16.41
CA TYR A 105 7.51 -10.90 -15.08
C TYR A 105 7.72 -12.14 -14.21
N LYS A 106 8.68 -12.09 -13.31
CA LYS A 106 8.92 -13.16 -12.33
C LYS A 106 7.88 -13.14 -11.20
N LEU A 107 7.33 -11.96 -10.91
CA LEU A 107 6.37 -11.74 -9.84
C LEU A 107 5.45 -10.56 -10.17
N ILE A 108 4.18 -10.70 -9.78
CA ILE A 108 3.18 -9.64 -9.90
C ILE A 108 2.80 -9.17 -8.51
N VAL A 109 2.72 -7.85 -8.34
CA VAL A 109 2.19 -7.19 -7.15
C VAL A 109 0.89 -6.51 -7.50
N ILE A 110 -0.19 -6.89 -6.84
CA ILE A 110 -1.47 -6.21 -6.90
C ILE A 110 -1.58 -5.30 -5.68
N SER A 111 -1.71 -3.99 -5.91
CA SER A 111 -1.96 -2.97 -4.87
C SER A 111 -3.31 -2.31 -5.16
N ASP A 112 -4.37 -2.95 -4.64
CA ASP A 112 -5.77 -2.61 -4.94
C ASP A 112 -6.40 -1.86 -3.78
N TYR A 113 -6.63 -0.58 -3.97
CA TYR A 113 -7.31 0.29 -3.02
C TYR A 113 -8.83 0.35 -3.24
N ASN A 114 -9.33 -0.51 -4.12
CA ASN A 114 -10.75 -0.63 -4.46
C ASN A 114 -11.34 0.69 -4.98
N LYS A 115 -10.58 1.39 -5.85
CA LYS A 115 -11.02 2.63 -6.50
C LYS A 115 -11.64 2.40 -7.88
N GLY A 116 -11.63 1.16 -8.37
CA GLY A 116 -12.28 0.76 -9.61
C GLY A 116 -11.34 0.33 -10.73
N PHE A 117 -10.02 0.51 -10.58
CA PHE A 117 -9.05 0.13 -11.62
C PHE A 117 -9.02 -1.40 -11.86
N LEU A 118 -9.15 -2.21 -10.82
CA LEU A 118 -9.25 -3.67 -10.92
C LEU A 118 -10.62 -4.16 -10.42
N ALA A 119 -11.28 -5.00 -11.22
CA ALA A 119 -12.41 -5.80 -10.77
C ALA A 119 -11.95 -7.15 -10.19
N ASP A 120 -12.84 -7.89 -9.53
CA ASP A 120 -12.52 -9.21 -8.98
C ASP A 120 -12.12 -10.20 -10.07
N GLU A 121 -12.72 -10.09 -11.27
CA GLU A 121 -12.41 -10.92 -12.43
C GLU A 121 -10.99 -10.67 -12.94
N ASP A 122 -10.48 -9.43 -12.86
CA ASP A 122 -9.11 -9.10 -13.25
C ASP A 122 -8.11 -9.73 -12.28
N ILE A 123 -8.39 -9.64 -10.98
CA ILE A 123 -7.57 -10.28 -9.94
C ILE A 123 -7.58 -11.80 -10.12
N ASP A 124 -8.76 -12.40 -10.35
CA ASP A 124 -8.89 -13.84 -10.60
C ASP A 124 -8.11 -14.27 -11.86
N PHE A 125 -8.21 -13.50 -12.93
CA PHE A 125 -7.46 -13.71 -14.16
C PHE A 125 -5.95 -13.72 -13.91
N ILE A 126 -5.42 -12.72 -13.21
CA ILE A 126 -3.99 -12.61 -12.88
C ILE A 126 -3.55 -13.80 -12.04
N CYS A 127 -4.29 -14.12 -10.96
CA CYS A 127 -3.97 -15.24 -10.07
C CYS A 127 -4.08 -16.60 -10.73
N THR A 128 -4.94 -16.75 -11.75
CA THR A 128 -5.09 -18.00 -12.52
C THR A 128 -3.95 -18.21 -13.52
N ASN A 129 -3.38 -17.12 -14.05
CA ASN A 129 -2.41 -17.17 -15.13
C ASN A 129 -0.97 -16.85 -14.70
N HIS A 130 -0.73 -16.63 -13.38
CA HIS A 130 0.60 -16.36 -12.85
C HIS A 130 0.78 -16.92 -11.43
N ASP A 131 1.82 -17.74 -11.19
CA ASP A 131 2.02 -18.47 -9.93
C ASP A 131 2.55 -17.60 -8.77
N ASN A 132 3.18 -16.45 -9.07
CA ASN A 132 3.82 -15.59 -8.07
C ASN A 132 3.09 -14.24 -7.98
N VAL A 133 1.85 -14.24 -7.46
CA VAL A 133 1.05 -13.03 -7.27
C VAL A 133 1.00 -12.66 -5.79
N PHE A 134 1.46 -11.45 -5.45
CA PHE A 134 1.38 -10.85 -4.12
C PHE A 134 0.33 -9.76 -4.13
N ILE A 135 -0.57 -9.77 -3.16
CA ILE A 135 -1.74 -8.87 -3.14
C ILE A 135 -1.80 -8.07 -1.84
N ASP A 136 -2.07 -6.78 -1.96
CA ASP A 136 -2.65 -5.91 -0.91
C ASP A 136 -3.96 -5.36 -1.46
N THR A 137 -5.08 -5.63 -0.80
CA THR A 137 -6.39 -5.19 -1.29
C THR A 137 -7.28 -4.69 -0.17
N LYS A 138 -8.16 -3.75 -0.52
CA LYS A 138 -9.24 -3.25 0.37
C LYS A 138 -10.56 -3.96 0.14
N LYS A 139 -10.62 -4.85 -0.87
CA LYS A 139 -11.79 -5.69 -1.14
C LYS A 139 -11.98 -6.77 -0.07
N ILE A 140 -13.19 -7.26 0.06
CA ILE A 140 -13.46 -8.53 0.73
C ILE A 140 -12.89 -9.63 -0.19
N LEU A 141 -12.14 -10.57 0.40
CA LEU A 141 -11.48 -11.61 -0.39
C LEU A 141 -12.50 -12.53 -1.07
N GLY A 142 -12.51 -12.51 -2.40
CA GLY A 142 -13.27 -13.42 -3.24
C GLY A 142 -12.54 -14.77 -3.41
N LYS A 143 -13.14 -15.72 -4.14
CA LYS A 143 -12.55 -17.07 -4.36
C LYS A 143 -11.14 -17.06 -4.97
N TRP A 144 -10.76 -16.00 -5.67
CA TRP A 144 -9.42 -15.77 -6.24
C TRP A 144 -8.30 -15.77 -5.20
N TYR A 145 -8.61 -15.51 -3.92
CA TYR A 145 -7.59 -15.44 -2.88
C TYR A 145 -6.79 -16.75 -2.71
N THR A 146 -7.42 -17.89 -2.96
CA THR A 146 -6.75 -19.21 -2.82
C THR A 146 -5.68 -19.45 -3.88
N LYS A 147 -5.73 -18.73 -5.01
CA LYS A 147 -4.80 -18.83 -6.13
C LYS A 147 -3.61 -17.88 -5.96
N ALA A 148 -3.74 -16.84 -5.14
CA ALA A 148 -2.66 -15.90 -4.87
C ALA A 148 -1.52 -16.57 -4.09
N LYS A 149 -0.27 -16.19 -4.37
CA LYS A 149 0.90 -16.68 -3.65
C LYS A 149 0.87 -16.23 -2.20
N PHE A 150 0.72 -14.92 -1.98
CA PHE A 150 0.53 -14.32 -0.66
C PHE A 150 -0.37 -13.08 -0.75
N ILE A 151 -1.16 -12.90 0.30
CA ILE A 151 -2.05 -11.74 0.46
C ILE A 151 -1.70 -11.06 1.78
N LYS A 152 -1.37 -9.80 1.71
CA LYS A 152 -1.17 -8.95 2.87
C LYS A 152 -2.42 -8.10 3.06
N ILE A 153 -3.01 -8.16 4.23
CA ILE A 153 -4.14 -7.33 4.66
C ILE A 153 -3.90 -6.84 6.08
N ASN A 154 -4.56 -5.77 6.49
CA ASN A 154 -4.54 -5.33 7.87
C ASN A 154 -5.62 -6.04 8.70
N GLU A 155 -5.56 -5.88 10.04
CA GLU A 155 -6.49 -6.51 10.95
C GLU A 155 -7.96 -6.15 10.67
N LYS A 156 -8.24 -4.88 10.31
CA LYS A 156 -9.60 -4.44 9.97
C LYS A 156 -10.12 -5.10 8.69
N GLU A 157 -9.29 -5.23 7.70
CA GLU A 157 -9.58 -5.92 6.45
C GLU A 157 -9.79 -7.42 6.69
N TYR A 158 -8.91 -8.04 7.49
CA TYR A 158 -9.05 -9.43 7.90
C TYR A 158 -10.37 -9.70 8.62
N MET A 159 -10.79 -8.84 9.54
CA MET A 159 -12.05 -8.98 10.27
C MET A 159 -13.29 -8.93 9.37
N LYS A 160 -13.22 -8.23 8.24
CA LYS A 160 -14.30 -8.19 7.25
C LYS A 160 -14.44 -9.48 6.43
N THR A 161 -13.34 -10.19 6.24
CA THR A 161 -13.27 -11.34 5.31
C THR A 161 -13.12 -12.71 5.99
N LYS A 162 -12.70 -12.77 7.26
CA LYS A 162 -12.34 -14.02 7.97
C LYS A 162 -13.42 -15.11 7.94
N PHE A 163 -14.70 -14.74 7.88
CA PHE A 163 -15.80 -15.69 7.86
C PHE A 163 -16.04 -16.34 6.49
N THR A 164 -15.41 -15.83 5.44
CA THR A 164 -15.49 -16.36 4.08
C THR A 164 -14.26 -17.17 3.68
N LEU A 165 -13.25 -17.25 4.56
CA LEU A 165 -11.99 -17.93 4.26
C LEU A 165 -12.10 -19.43 4.50
N GLU A 166 -11.70 -20.20 3.48
CA GLU A 166 -11.57 -21.68 3.56
C GLU A 166 -10.21 -22.10 4.13
N GLY A 167 -9.30 -21.16 4.36
CA GLY A 167 -7.97 -21.37 4.91
C GLY A 167 -7.14 -20.10 4.85
N GLU A 168 -6.03 -20.04 5.59
CA GLU A 168 -5.23 -18.82 5.77
C GLU A 168 -3.74 -19.01 5.42
N LYS A 169 -3.36 -20.11 4.78
CA LYS A 169 -1.94 -20.44 4.55
C LYS A 169 -1.15 -19.40 3.75
N ASN A 170 -1.83 -18.58 2.97
CA ASN A 170 -1.25 -17.54 2.14
C ASN A 170 -1.55 -16.11 2.65
N ILE A 171 -2.20 -15.97 3.82
CA ILE A 171 -2.61 -14.67 4.36
C ILE A 171 -1.60 -14.17 5.39
N ILE A 172 -1.20 -12.92 5.24
CA ILE A 172 -0.36 -12.18 6.17
C ILE A 172 -1.18 -11.00 6.71
N VAL A 173 -1.44 -11.00 8.01
CA VAL A 173 -2.24 -9.95 8.66
C VAL A 173 -1.31 -8.98 9.38
N THR A 174 -1.26 -7.72 8.96
CA THR A 174 -0.51 -6.67 9.66
C THR A 174 -1.29 -6.16 10.88
N LEU A 175 -0.59 -6.04 12.01
CA LEU A 175 -1.12 -5.74 13.35
C LEU A 175 -0.60 -4.39 13.89
N GLY A 176 -0.22 -3.48 13.00
CA GLY A 176 0.36 -2.18 13.35
C GLY A 176 1.61 -2.30 14.21
N ALA A 177 1.62 -1.70 15.38
CA ALA A 177 2.75 -1.70 16.30
C ALA A 177 3.15 -3.09 16.85
N LEU A 178 2.31 -4.10 16.66
CA LEU A 178 2.58 -5.49 17.06
C LEU A 178 3.30 -6.29 15.97
N GLY A 179 3.49 -5.71 14.78
CA GLY A 179 4.09 -6.39 13.63
C GLY A 179 3.06 -7.07 12.74
N CYS A 180 3.20 -8.36 12.48
CA CYS A 180 2.22 -9.10 11.67
C CYS A 180 2.09 -10.56 12.10
N ARG A 181 0.99 -11.18 11.69
CA ARG A 181 0.71 -12.61 11.86
C ARG A 181 0.71 -13.30 10.50
N HIS A 182 1.34 -14.45 10.41
CA HIS A 182 1.22 -15.39 9.30
C HIS A 182 1.04 -16.79 9.85
N LEU A 183 -0.03 -17.47 9.48
CA LEU A 183 -0.48 -18.69 10.13
C LEU A 183 -0.62 -18.48 11.66
N ASN A 184 -0.09 -19.39 12.46
CA ASN A 184 -0.11 -19.31 13.93
C ASN A 184 1.10 -18.56 14.52
N LYS A 185 1.93 -17.92 13.69
CA LYS A 185 3.15 -17.22 14.11
C LYS A 185 2.98 -15.73 14.04
N VAL A 186 3.31 -15.04 15.14
CA VAL A 186 3.43 -13.59 15.19
C VAL A 186 4.89 -13.20 14.98
N PHE A 187 5.12 -12.28 14.07
CA PHE A 187 6.41 -11.66 13.79
C PHE A 187 6.39 -10.27 14.40
N ALA A 188 6.79 -10.19 15.65
CA ALA A 188 6.79 -8.94 16.41
C ALA A 188 7.84 -7.95 15.89
N VAL A 189 7.58 -6.65 16.08
CA VAL A 189 8.50 -5.56 15.81
C VAL A 189 8.93 -4.85 17.08
N LYS A 190 10.08 -4.17 17.02
CA LYS A 190 10.52 -3.31 18.13
C LYS A 190 9.59 -2.09 18.20
N LYS A 191 9.23 -1.71 19.42
CA LYS A 191 8.50 -0.46 19.67
C LYS A 191 9.40 0.72 19.30
N VAL A 192 8.88 1.62 18.46
CA VAL A 192 9.57 2.83 18.01
C VAL A 192 8.67 4.04 18.20
N ASP A 193 9.25 5.23 18.12
CA ASP A 193 8.50 6.48 18.07
C ASP A 193 7.92 6.66 16.67
N VAL A 194 6.59 6.59 16.57
CA VAL A 194 5.85 6.69 15.29
C VAL A 194 5.55 8.14 15.01
N LYS A 195 6.10 8.66 13.92
CA LYS A 195 5.82 10.02 13.44
C LYS A 195 4.69 10.05 12.42
N ASP A 196 4.64 9.08 11.52
CA ASP A 196 3.58 8.97 10.51
C ASP A 196 3.43 7.50 10.09
N MET A 197 2.18 7.05 9.94
CA MET A 197 1.87 5.68 9.49
C MET A 197 1.56 5.60 7.99
N SER A 198 1.55 6.74 7.29
CA SER A 198 1.20 6.79 5.86
C SER A 198 2.22 5.99 5.03
N GLY A 199 1.72 5.11 4.17
CA GLY A 199 2.55 4.28 3.30
C GLY A 199 3.23 3.08 3.98
N ALA A 200 3.07 2.88 5.30
CA ALA A 200 3.69 1.74 5.99
C ALA A 200 3.27 0.37 5.42
N GLY A 201 2.00 0.25 4.99
CA GLY A 201 1.48 -0.95 4.35
C GLY A 201 2.12 -1.23 2.99
N ASP A 202 2.30 -0.19 2.18
CA ASP A 202 2.95 -0.27 0.86
C ASP A 202 4.42 -0.62 1.01
N THR A 203 5.09 0.00 1.99
CA THR A 203 6.49 -0.28 2.32
C THR A 203 6.67 -1.73 2.81
N PHE A 204 5.75 -2.23 3.66
CA PHE A 204 5.75 -3.63 4.08
C PHE A 204 5.63 -4.56 2.87
N LEU A 205 4.66 -4.33 1.97
CA LEU A 205 4.47 -5.12 0.77
C LEU A 205 5.71 -5.12 -0.12
N SER A 206 6.31 -3.96 -0.33
CA SER A 206 7.54 -3.81 -1.14
C SER A 206 8.72 -4.55 -0.53
N GLY A 207 8.94 -4.43 0.78
CA GLY A 207 9.97 -5.18 1.52
C GLY A 207 9.76 -6.69 1.45
N LEU A 208 8.49 -7.14 1.58
CA LEU A 208 8.11 -8.54 1.47
C LEU A 208 8.51 -9.12 0.10
N VAL A 209 8.13 -8.43 -0.97
CA VAL A 209 8.41 -8.82 -2.36
C VAL A 209 9.91 -8.79 -2.65
N ALA A 210 10.60 -7.70 -2.32
CA ALA A 210 12.02 -7.54 -2.57
C ALA A 210 12.87 -8.64 -1.90
N LYS A 211 12.52 -9.02 -0.67
CA LYS A 211 13.22 -10.10 0.04
C LYS A 211 12.83 -11.48 -0.48
N TYR A 212 11.56 -11.67 -0.85
CA TYR A 212 11.09 -12.94 -1.41
C TYR A 212 11.77 -13.28 -2.74
N LEU A 213 11.90 -12.32 -3.64
CA LEU A 213 12.64 -12.51 -4.90
C LEU A 213 14.06 -13.02 -4.69
N LYS A 214 14.74 -12.56 -3.62
CA LYS A 214 16.13 -12.94 -3.32
C LYS A 214 16.24 -14.28 -2.58
N THR A 215 15.23 -14.68 -1.80
CA THR A 215 15.40 -15.79 -0.85
C THR A 215 14.39 -16.93 -1.04
N ASN A 216 13.33 -16.70 -1.76
CA ASN A 216 12.15 -17.60 -1.88
C ASN A 216 11.67 -18.13 -0.51
N ASN A 217 11.80 -17.32 0.55
CA ASN A 217 11.49 -17.69 1.92
C ASN A 217 10.57 -16.65 2.57
N ILE A 218 9.32 -17.03 2.81
CA ILE A 218 8.31 -16.12 3.32
C ILE A 218 8.64 -15.59 4.72
N ASN A 219 9.16 -16.42 5.62
CA ASN A 219 9.48 -15.99 6.98
C ASN A 219 10.58 -14.92 7.00
N LYS A 220 11.65 -15.12 6.21
CA LYS A 220 12.71 -14.11 6.04
C LYS A 220 12.17 -12.83 5.41
N SER A 221 11.22 -12.97 4.48
CA SER A 221 10.60 -11.84 3.78
C SER A 221 9.71 -11.03 4.72
N ILE A 222 8.92 -11.67 5.57
CA ILE A 222 8.10 -11.01 6.59
C ILE A 222 8.98 -10.25 7.60
N MET A 223 10.08 -10.83 8.06
CA MET A 223 11.00 -10.15 9.00
C MET A 223 11.56 -8.88 8.37
N PHE A 224 12.03 -8.96 7.12
CA PHE A 224 12.55 -7.80 6.40
C PHE A 224 11.46 -6.76 6.10
N ALA A 225 10.24 -7.18 5.74
CA ALA A 225 9.10 -6.29 5.54
C ALA A 225 8.76 -5.49 6.81
N ASN A 226 8.78 -6.14 7.98
CA ASN A 226 8.61 -5.50 9.27
C ASN A 226 9.71 -4.45 9.55
N GLU A 227 10.97 -4.76 9.25
CA GLU A 227 12.08 -3.81 9.38
C GLU A 227 11.87 -2.57 8.49
N CYS A 228 11.46 -2.79 7.24
CA CYS A 228 11.15 -1.74 6.27
C CYS A 228 10.03 -0.83 6.78
N ALA A 229 8.89 -1.40 7.18
CA ALA A 229 7.77 -0.64 7.70
C ALA A 229 8.14 0.12 9.00
N THR A 230 8.92 -0.51 9.90
CA THR A 230 9.39 0.12 11.13
C THR A 230 10.28 1.33 10.88
N LYS A 231 11.10 1.32 9.83
CA LYS A 231 11.94 2.47 9.46
C LYS A 231 11.09 3.62 8.94
N VAL A 232 10.14 3.34 8.04
CA VAL A 232 9.38 4.41 7.38
C VAL A 232 8.45 5.15 8.34
N VAL A 233 7.84 4.46 9.32
CA VAL A 233 6.93 5.12 10.29
C VAL A 233 7.63 6.11 11.23
N GLN A 234 8.95 6.12 11.29
CA GLN A 234 9.74 7.09 12.06
C GLN A 234 10.03 8.37 11.29
N GLN A 235 9.56 8.49 10.06
CA GLN A 235 9.69 9.65 9.19
C GLN A 235 8.33 10.35 9.03
N ARG A 236 8.33 11.64 8.64
CA ARG A 236 7.10 12.39 8.37
C ARG A 236 6.69 12.25 6.91
N GLY A 237 5.42 11.99 6.66
CA GLY A 237 4.83 11.82 5.33
C GLY A 237 5.11 10.45 4.72
N VAL A 238 4.68 10.24 3.48
CA VAL A 238 5.00 9.05 2.69
C VAL A 238 6.44 9.12 2.24
N ASN A 239 7.22 8.13 2.63
CA ASN A 239 8.65 8.04 2.30
C ASN A 239 8.96 6.66 1.71
N VAL A 240 10.02 6.61 0.93
CA VAL A 240 10.63 5.37 0.45
C VAL A 240 11.81 4.97 1.36
N ILE A 241 12.13 3.69 1.39
CA ILE A 241 13.23 3.11 2.18
C ILE A 241 14.59 3.40 1.58
#